data_5704c242faa83c276529788cdb89aeeb
#
_entry.id   5704c242faa83c276529788cdb89aeeb
#
_cell.length_a   1.000
_cell.length_b   1.000
_cell.length_c   1.000
_cell.angle_alpha   90.00
_cell.angle_beta   90.00
_cell.angle_gamma   90.00
#
_symmetry.space_group_name_H-M   'P 1'
#
loop_
_entity.id
_entity.type
_entity.pdbx_description
1 polymer ?
#
loop_
_entity_poly.entity_id
_entity_poly.type
_entity_poly.pdbx_seq_one_letter_code
_entity_poly.pdbx_strand_id
1 'polypeptide(L)'
;QQIYTAQPIHQVEPLTVSIFNPSGTTALYDAIGLTVHDTENRIESMEARDRPDLVIVAILTDGQENASREYNNKLIAEMISHQQEMHNWRFIFLAANQDAFATARTLSIDPRRTKSFEASPEGTRAVLSDFTDMVAEERSSWASSLYFYLALTKKHYMAINSLN
;
A
#
# COMPACT_ATOMS: atom_id res chain seq x y z
N GLN A 1 3.36 8.89 -9.51
CA GLN A 1 2.19 9.80 -9.62
C GLN A 1 1.18 9.42 -8.56
N GLN A 2 0.77 10.35 -7.71
CA GLN A 2 -0.34 10.19 -6.79
C GLN A 2 -1.65 10.44 -7.55
N ILE A 3 -2.61 9.52 -7.44
CA ILE A 3 -3.89 9.61 -8.19
C ILE A 3 -5.00 10.15 -7.29
N TYR A 4 -5.10 9.64 -6.06
CA TYR A 4 -6.07 10.09 -5.07
C TYR A 4 -5.38 10.55 -3.80
N THR A 5 -5.89 11.61 -3.19
CA THR A 5 -5.38 12.12 -1.92
C THR A 5 -6.50 12.12 -0.90
N ALA A 6 -6.41 11.21 0.06
CA ALA A 6 -7.22 11.18 1.28
C ALA A 6 -8.72 11.42 1.07
N GLN A 7 -9.31 10.74 0.11
CA GLN A 7 -10.74 10.79 -0.17
C GLN A 7 -11.49 9.77 0.68
N PRO A 8 -12.71 10.06 1.14
CA PRO A 8 -13.61 9.06 1.67
C PRO A 8 -13.82 7.95 0.64
N ILE A 9 -13.80 6.68 1.08
CA ILE A 9 -13.83 5.53 0.16
C ILE A 9 -15.04 5.55 -0.79
N HIS A 10 -16.19 6.04 -0.34
CA HIS A 10 -17.40 6.14 -1.15
C HIS A 10 -17.37 7.26 -2.20
N GLN A 11 -16.32 8.09 -2.21
CA GLN A 11 -16.10 9.17 -3.18
C GLN A 11 -14.96 8.86 -4.15
N VAL A 12 -14.28 7.72 -3.95
CA VAL A 12 -13.19 7.29 -4.84
C VAL A 12 -13.79 6.80 -6.16
N GLU A 13 -13.51 7.52 -7.24
CA GLU A 13 -13.91 7.11 -8.58
C GLU A 13 -13.10 5.90 -9.05
N PRO A 14 -13.69 5.00 -9.87
CA PRO A 14 -12.92 3.90 -10.45
C PRO A 14 -11.72 4.40 -11.25
N LEU A 15 -10.59 3.71 -11.12
CA LEU A 15 -9.43 3.99 -11.97
C LEU A 15 -9.77 3.71 -13.42
N THR A 16 -9.44 4.63 -14.31
CA THR A 16 -9.59 4.50 -15.75
C THR A 16 -8.25 4.67 -16.46
N VAL A 17 -8.14 4.20 -17.70
CA VAL A 17 -6.93 4.38 -18.52
C VAL A 17 -6.59 5.84 -18.79
N SER A 18 -7.56 6.74 -18.69
CA SER A 18 -7.35 8.19 -18.80
C SER A 18 -6.72 8.81 -17.54
N ILE A 19 -6.96 8.22 -16.38
CA ILE A 19 -6.45 8.70 -15.08
C ILE A 19 -5.07 8.09 -14.80
N PHE A 20 -4.91 6.80 -15.11
CA PHE A 20 -3.69 6.06 -14.83
C PHE A 20 -3.22 5.31 -16.08
N ASN A 21 -2.10 5.74 -16.63
CA ASN A 21 -1.45 5.10 -17.76
C ASN A 21 -0.14 4.45 -17.28
N PRO A 22 -0.14 3.13 -17.02
CA PRO A 22 1.05 2.44 -16.53
C PRO A 22 2.15 2.44 -17.59
N SER A 23 3.31 2.99 -17.27
CA SER A 23 4.47 3.02 -18.16
C SER A 23 5.78 2.98 -17.38
N GLY A 24 6.83 2.37 -17.96
CA GLY A 24 8.18 2.44 -17.42
C GLY A 24 8.55 1.40 -16.37
N THR A 25 9.32 1.84 -15.42
CA THR A 25 9.98 1.07 -14.37
C THR A 25 9.23 1.15 -13.05
N THR A 26 9.66 0.36 -12.05
CA THR A 26 9.04 0.31 -10.72
C THR A 26 9.91 1.06 -9.72
N ALA A 27 9.50 2.26 -9.33
CA ALA A 27 10.09 3.05 -8.26
C ALA A 27 9.36 2.76 -6.94
N LEU A 28 9.51 1.55 -6.42
CA LEU A 28 8.77 1.06 -5.27
C LEU A 28 9.11 1.82 -3.99
N TYR A 29 10.41 2.03 -3.73
CA TYR A 29 10.84 2.72 -2.53
C TYR A 29 10.41 4.19 -2.53
N ASP A 30 10.52 4.87 -3.67
CA ASP A 30 10.05 6.25 -3.78
C ASP A 30 8.53 6.34 -3.54
N ALA A 31 7.75 5.39 -4.07
CA ALA A 31 6.32 5.35 -3.86
C ALA A 31 5.94 5.13 -2.38
N ILE A 32 6.64 4.22 -1.69
CA ILE A 32 6.42 3.96 -0.26
C ILE A 32 6.83 5.18 0.56
N GLY A 33 8.04 5.71 0.33
CA GLY A 33 8.58 6.84 1.08
C GLY A 33 7.70 8.08 0.98
N LEU A 34 7.29 8.44 -0.23
CA LEU A 34 6.37 9.57 -0.45
C LEU A 34 5.01 9.33 0.23
N THR A 35 4.45 8.12 0.13
CA THR A 35 3.17 7.79 0.76
C THR A 35 3.24 7.92 2.28
N VAL A 36 4.31 7.41 2.90
CA VAL A 36 4.51 7.51 4.35
C VAL A 36 4.65 8.98 4.76
N HIS A 37 5.54 9.71 4.10
CA HIS A 37 5.81 11.11 4.41
C HIS A 37 4.56 12.00 4.27
N ASP A 38 3.84 11.90 3.16
CA ASP A 38 2.65 12.71 2.92
C ASP A 38 1.52 12.38 3.91
N THR A 39 1.39 11.09 4.27
CA THR A 39 0.41 10.64 5.26
C THR A 39 0.72 11.18 6.65
N GLU A 40 1.99 11.10 7.06
CA GLU A 40 2.47 11.60 8.34
C GLU A 40 2.22 13.11 8.46
N ASN A 41 2.70 13.91 7.51
CA ASN A 41 2.49 15.35 7.48
C ASN A 41 1.03 15.73 7.57
N ARG A 42 0.18 14.98 6.88
CA ARG A 42 -1.25 15.21 6.91
C ARG A 42 -1.84 14.93 8.29
N ILE A 43 -1.51 13.81 8.91
CA ILE A 43 -1.99 13.45 10.25
C ILE A 43 -1.49 14.45 11.29
N GLU A 44 -0.24 14.90 11.18
CA GLU A 44 0.31 15.93 12.05
C GLU A 44 -0.44 17.27 11.95
N SER A 45 -0.91 17.60 10.75
CA SER A 45 -1.68 18.82 10.52
C SER A 45 -3.13 18.78 11.07
N MET A 46 -3.62 17.60 11.49
CA MET A 46 -4.95 17.40 12.05
C MET A 46 -4.98 17.76 13.54
N GLU A 47 -6.13 18.23 14.02
CA GLU A 47 -6.38 18.30 15.45
C GLU A 47 -6.33 16.91 16.08
N ALA A 48 -5.85 16.81 17.31
CA ALA A 48 -5.63 15.51 17.97
C ALA A 48 -6.88 14.59 17.98
N ARG A 49 -8.07 15.19 18.13
CA ARG A 49 -9.36 14.47 18.12
C ARG A 49 -9.75 13.86 16.77
N ASP A 50 -9.16 14.41 15.68
CA ASP A 50 -9.48 14.01 14.30
C ASP A 50 -8.43 13.08 13.70
N ARG A 51 -7.35 12.81 14.46
CA ARG A 51 -6.29 11.88 14.04
C ARG A 51 -6.81 10.45 14.04
N PRO A 52 -6.44 9.65 13.03
CA PRO A 52 -6.83 8.24 12.99
C PRO A 52 -6.10 7.42 14.07
N ASP A 53 -6.82 6.48 14.69
CA ASP A 53 -6.23 5.54 15.63
C ASP A 53 -5.45 4.41 14.92
N LEU A 54 -5.75 4.17 13.65
CA LEU A 54 -5.12 3.14 12.83
C LEU A 54 -4.90 3.64 11.40
N VAL A 55 -3.68 3.49 10.92
CA VAL A 55 -3.31 3.69 9.52
C VAL A 55 -2.89 2.36 8.91
N ILE A 56 -3.48 2.00 7.79
CA ILE A 56 -3.07 0.82 7.02
C ILE A 56 -2.51 1.29 5.67
N VAL A 57 -1.27 0.94 5.40
CA VAL A 57 -0.60 1.17 4.11
C VAL A 57 -0.54 -0.16 3.37
N ALA A 58 -1.24 -0.25 2.24
CA ALA A 58 -1.17 -1.41 1.37
C ALA A 58 -0.20 -1.15 0.21
N ILE A 59 0.72 -2.07 0.01
CA ILE A 59 1.71 -2.03 -1.06
C ILE A 59 1.39 -3.20 -2.01
N LEU A 60 0.94 -2.87 -3.21
CA LEU A 60 0.65 -3.86 -4.25
C LEU A 60 1.62 -3.67 -5.41
N THR A 61 2.45 -4.69 -5.68
CA THR A 61 3.48 -4.64 -6.72
C THR A 61 3.55 -5.93 -7.52
N ASP A 62 3.81 -5.80 -8.81
CA ASP A 62 4.03 -6.92 -9.72
C ASP A 62 5.49 -6.99 -10.22
N GLY A 63 6.31 -6.03 -9.83
CA GLY A 63 7.69 -5.91 -10.24
C GLY A 63 8.65 -5.68 -9.08
N GLN A 64 9.92 -6.02 -9.34
CA GLN A 64 10.99 -5.69 -8.41
C GLN A 64 11.31 -4.19 -8.51
N GLU A 65 11.78 -3.64 -7.39
CA GLU A 65 12.35 -2.31 -7.33
C GLU A 65 13.51 -2.16 -8.33
N ASN A 66 13.45 -1.15 -9.17
CA ASN A 66 14.51 -0.90 -10.18
C ASN A 66 14.67 0.56 -10.62
N ALA A 67 13.96 1.50 -9.99
CA ALA A 67 13.94 2.88 -10.49
C ALA A 67 13.87 3.97 -9.42
N SER A 68 13.84 3.64 -8.14
CA SER A 68 13.82 4.63 -7.06
C SER A 68 15.12 5.44 -7.02
N ARG A 69 15.01 6.72 -6.73
CA ARG A 69 16.12 7.68 -6.73
C ARG A 69 16.24 8.44 -5.40
N GLU A 70 15.15 8.64 -4.71
CA GLU A 70 15.09 9.42 -3.48
C GLU A 70 15.20 8.53 -2.25
N TYR A 71 14.63 7.34 -2.32
CA TYR A 71 14.60 6.38 -1.22
C TYR A 71 15.33 5.09 -1.59
N ASN A 72 15.92 4.45 -0.58
CA ASN A 72 16.55 3.14 -0.71
C ASN A 72 15.95 2.16 0.31
N ASN A 73 16.26 0.86 0.16
CA ASN A 73 15.73 -0.20 1.02
C ASN A 73 15.92 0.10 2.50
N LYS A 74 17.12 0.51 2.91
CA LYS A 74 17.44 0.77 4.32
C LYS A 74 16.56 1.89 4.89
N LEU A 75 16.44 3.00 4.18
CA LEU A 75 15.63 4.14 4.63
C LEU A 75 14.16 3.76 4.74
N ILE A 76 13.63 3.04 3.77
CA ILE A 76 12.24 2.56 3.81
C ILE A 76 12.01 1.59 4.97
N ALA A 77 12.94 0.67 5.22
CA ALA A 77 12.83 -0.25 6.36
C ALA A 77 12.81 0.49 7.71
N GLU A 78 13.66 1.51 7.86
CA GLU A 78 13.70 2.37 9.05
C GLU A 78 12.39 3.16 9.21
N MET A 79 11.87 3.76 8.13
CA MET A 79 10.60 4.48 8.14
C MET A 79 9.43 3.56 8.53
N ILE A 80 9.34 2.37 7.92
CA ILE A 80 8.29 1.40 8.22
C ILE A 80 8.36 0.95 9.68
N SER A 81 9.56 0.59 10.19
CA SER A 81 9.74 0.22 11.60
C SER A 81 9.27 1.34 12.52
N HIS A 82 9.70 2.57 12.25
CA HIS A 82 9.31 3.73 13.05
C HIS A 82 7.79 3.91 13.11
N GLN A 83 7.13 3.87 11.97
CA GLN A 83 5.68 4.05 11.92
C GLN A 83 4.92 2.90 12.63
N GLN A 84 5.42 1.67 12.52
CA GLN A 84 4.83 0.53 13.21
C GLN A 84 4.99 0.61 14.73
N GLU A 85 6.17 1.02 15.22
CA GLU A 85 6.52 1.05 16.64
C GLU A 85 5.91 2.25 17.36
N MET A 86 5.98 3.44 16.74
CA MET A 86 5.63 4.71 17.39
C MET A 86 4.20 5.15 17.13
N HIS A 87 3.65 4.81 15.96
CA HIS A 87 2.35 5.33 15.50
C HIS A 87 1.32 4.24 15.21
N ASN A 88 1.67 2.99 15.48
CA ASN A 88 0.79 1.84 15.33
C ASN A 88 0.27 1.64 13.90
N TRP A 89 1.04 2.06 12.90
CA TRP A 89 0.70 1.82 11.50
C TRP A 89 0.81 0.34 11.16
N ARG A 90 0.08 -0.08 10.14
CA ARG A 90 0.14 -1.43 9.58
C ARG A 90 0.54 -1.35 8.12
N PHE A 91 1.49 -2.19 7.74
CA PHE A 91 1.92 -2.30 6.34
C PHE A 91 1.54 -3.69 5.84
N ILE A 92 0.79 -3.73 4.73
CA ILE A 92 0.40 -4.96 4.03
C ILE A 92 1.15 -5.00 2.71
N PHE A 93 1.86 -6.09 2.44
CA PHE A 93 2.68 -6.24 1.25
C PHE A 93 2.15 -7.37 0.36
N LEU A 94 1.73 -7.02 -0.84
CA LEU A 94 1.14 -7.90 -1.83
C LEU A 94 2.02 -7.88 -3.08
N ALA A 95 2.70 -8.98 -3.40
CA ALA A 95 3.65 -9.00 -4.51
C ALA A 95 3.44 -10.18 -5.45
N ALA A 96 3.49 -9.88 -6.76
CA ALA A 96 3.33 -10.88 -7.79
C ALA A 96 4.70 -11.39 -8.29
N ASN A 97 4.75 -12.70 -8.59
CA ASN A 97 5.89 -13.35 -9.28
C ASN A 97 7.27 -13.05 -8.70
N GLN A 98 7.37 -12.79 -7.40
CA GLN A 98 8.63 -12.55 -6.69
C GLN A 98 8.58 -13.18 -5.30
N ASP A 99 9.73 -13.28 -4.65
CA ASP A 99 9.75 -13.67 -3.24
C ASP A 99 9.22 -12.53 -2.37
N ALA A 100 7.89 -12.45 -2.26
CA ALA A 100 7.19 -11.44 -1.48
C ALA A 100 7.64 -11.41 -0.02
N PHE A 101 7.88 -12.59 0.56
CA PHE A 101 8.27 -12.70 1.97
C PHE A 101 9.70 -12.24 2.22
N ALA A 102 10.66 -12.54 1.29
CA ALA A 102 12.01 -12.02 1.41
C ALA A 102 12.03 -10.50 1.27
N THR A 103 11.32 -9.96 0.28
CA THR A 103 11.22 -8.51 0.07
C THR A 103 10.57 -7.82 1.28
N ALA A 104 9.43 -8.31 1.77
CA ALA A 104 8.74 -7.77 2.94
C ALA A 104 9.64 -7.74 4.18
N ARG A 105 10.41 -8.82 4.39
CA ARG A 105 11.38 -8.90 5.51
C ARG A 105 12.45 -7.83 5.40
N THR A 106 12.99 -7.54 4.22
CA THR A 106 13.98 -6.46 4.04
C THR A 106 13.39 -5.08 4.28
N LEU A 107 12.07 -4.94 4.19
CA LEU A 107 11.32 -3.71 4.46
C LEU A 107 10.74 -3.66 5.88
N SER A 108 11.11 -4.58 6.76
CA SER A 108 10.59 -4.65 8.15
C SER A 108 9.07 -4.87 8.22
N ILE A 109 8.48 -5.50 7.20
CA ILE A 109 7.06 -5.83 7.17
C ILE A 109 6.84 -7.24 7.72
N ASP A 110 5.83 -7.38 8.60
CA ASP A 110 5.47 -8.67 9.21
C ASP A 110 5.05 -9.69 8.13
N PRO A 111 5.64 -10.92 8.13
CA PRO A 111 5.24 -11.98 7.21
C PRO A 111 3.74 -12.31 7.24
N ARG A 112 3.06 -12.12 8.38
CA ARG A 112 1.60 -12.30 8.49
C ARG A 112 0.80 -11.29 7.67
N ARG A 113 1.40 -10.16 7.32
CA ARG A 113 0.83 -9.11 6.47
C ARG A 113 1.41 -9.14 5.05
N THR A 114 1.95 -10.28 4.65
CA THR A 114 2.56 -10.46 3.33
C THR A 114 1.84 -11.58 2.58
N LYS A 115 1.50 -11.33 1.33
CA LYS A 115 0.95 -12.33 0.40
C LYS A 115 1.71 -12.27 -0.91
N SER A 116 1.97 -13.45 -1.47
CA SER A 116 2.37 -13.58 -2.86
C SER A 116 1.17 -14.00 -3.71
N PHE A 117 1.14 -13.57 -4.96
CA PHE A 117 0.09 -13.95 -5.89
C PHE A 117 0.63 -14.13 -7.30
N GLU A 118 -0.12 -14.83 -8.14
CA GLU A 118 0.20 -14.98 -9.54
C GLU A 118 -0.18 -13.71 -10.31
N ALA A 119 0.70 -13.23 -11.21
CA ALA A 119 0.42 -12.08 -12.08
C ALA A 119 -0.55 -12.48 -13.20
N SER A 120 -1.77 -12.83 -12.81
CA SER A 120 -2.91 -13.14 -13.66
C SER A 120 -4.14 -12.38 -13.16
N PRO A 121 -5.18 -12.21 -13.99
CA PRO A 121 -6.44 -11.62 -13.53
C PRO A 121 -7.06 -12.39 -12.35
N GLU A 122 -6.96 -13.70 -12.35
CA GLU A 122 -7.45 -14.58 -11.28
C GLU A 122 -6.66 -14.41 -10.01
N GLY A 123 -5.32 -14.41 -10.10
CA GLY A 123 -4.43 -14.18 -8.96
C GLY A 123 -4.63 -12.79 -8.34
N THR A 124 -4.82 -11.79 -9.18
CA THR A 124 -5.12 -10.42 -8.70
C THR A 124 -6.46 -10.34 -7.96
N ARG A 125 -7.51 -11.00 -8.48
CA ARG A 125 -8.81 -11.05 -7.76
C ARG A 125 -8.67 -11.77 -6.42
N ALA A 126 -7.97 -12.89 -6.40
CA ALA A 126 -7.76 -13.66 -5.17
C ALA A 126 -7.02 -12.83 -4.10
N VAL A 127 -5.92 -12.16 -4.47
CA VAL A 127 -5.15 -11.36 -3.52
C VAL A 127 -5.91 -10.13 -3.03
N LEU A 128 -6.78 -9.53 -3.86
CA LEU A 128 -7.64 -8.42 -3.42
C LEU A 128 -8.73 -8.89 -2.45
N SER A 129 -9.25 -10.12 -2.59
CA SER A 129 -10.13 -10.73 -1.61
C SER A 129 -9.40 -10.98 -0.29
N ASP A 130 -8.23 -11.62 -0.33
CA ASP A 130 -7.37 -11.83 0.84
C ASP A 130 -7.05 -10.50 1.55
N PHE A 131 -6.75 -9.47 0.76
CA PHE A 131 -6.48 -8.13 1.28
C PHE A 131 -7.69 -7.53 2.02
N THR A 132 -8.90 -7.72 1.48
CA THR A 132 -10.13 -7.27 2.15
C THR A 132 -10.29 -7.93 3.51
N ASP A 133 -10.02 -9.25 3.59
CA ASP A 133 -10.07 -9.99 4.85
C ASP A 133 -9.00 -9.52 5.84
N MET A 134 -7.76 -9.30 5.38
CA MET A 134 -6.68 -8.76 6.21
C MET A 134 -7.04 -7.38 6.78
N VAL A 135 -7.62 -6.49 5.98
CA VAL A 135 -8.07 -5.17 6.44
C VAL A 135 -9.21 -5.31 7.47
N ALA A 136 -10.14 -6.24 7.25
CA ALA A 136 -11.24 -6.50 8.19
C ALA A 136 -10.71 -7.00 9.54
N GLU A 137 -9.71 -7.89 9.54
CA GLU A 137 -9.04 -8.37 10.75
C GLU A 137 -8.35 -7.23 11.52
N GLU A 138 -7.56 -6.40 10.84
CA GLU A 138 -6.90 -5.25 11.48
C GLU A 138 -7.92 -4.25 12.03
N ARG A 139 -9.03 -4.03 11.34
CA ARG A 139 -10.12 -3.16 11.81
C ARG A 139 -10.89 -3.73 13.00
N SER A 140 -11.10 -5.03 13.05
CA SER A 140 -11.83 -5.67 14.15
C SER A 140 -11.09 -5.58 15.48
N SER A 141 -9.77 -5.48 15.42
CA SER A 141 -8.91 -5.26 16.59
C SER A 141 -8.90 -3.80 17.07
N TRP A 142 -9.43 -2.86 16.27
CA TRP A 142 -9.42 -1.41 16.55
C TRP A 142 -10.80 -0.79 16.27
N ALA A 143 -11.43 -0.25 17.27
CA ALA A 143 -12.85 0.17 17.23
C ALA A 143 -13.15 1.50 16.53
N SER A 144 -12.17 2.26 16.02
CA SER A 144 -12.41 3.60 15.47
C SER A 144 -11.49 3.96 14.28
N SER A 145 -11.82 4.99 13.57
CA SER A 145 -11.21 5.68 12.40
C SER A 145 -10.10 4.98 11.61
N LEU A 146 -10.40 4.59 10.38
CA LEU A 146 -9.45 3.99 9.43
C LEU A 146 -9.09 4.98 8.31
N TYR A 147 -7.80 5.23 8.11
CA TYR A 147 -7.27 5.84 6.88
C TYR A 147 -6.60 4.78 6.02
N PHE A 148 -6.94 4.79 4.75
CA PHE A 148 -6.48 3.80 3.80
C PHE A 148 -5.63 4.42 2.70
N TYR A 149 -4.43 3.88 2.47
CA TYR A 149 -3.52 4.28 1.41
C TYR A 149 -3.11 3.07 0.60
N LEU A 150 -3.27 3.14 -0.70
CA LEU A 150 -2.90 2.09 -1.64
C LEU A 150 -1.80 2.58 -2.57
N ALA A 151 -0.63 1.96 -2.50
CA ALA A 151 0.42 2.12 -3.50
C ALA A 151 0.26 1.04 -4.58
N LEU A 152 -0.19 1.44 -5.77
CA LEU A 152 -0.39 0.55 -6.91
C LEU A 152 0.78 0.64 -7.88
N THR A 153 1.28 -0.49 -8.31
CA THR A 153 2.20 -0.58 -9.43
C THR A 153 1.49 -1.03 -10.72
N LYS A 154 2.18 -0.87 -11.83
CA LYS A 154 1.76 -0.83 -13.23
C LYS A 154 0.74 -1.87 -13.73
N LYS A 155 0.86 -3.14 -13.34
CA LYS A 155 0.07 -4.24 -13.94
C LYS A 155 -1.31 -4.45 -13.33
N HIS A 156 -1.50 -4.10 -12.08
CA HIS A 156 -2.73 -4.38 -11.32
C HIS A 156 -3.92 -3.55 -11.76
N TYR A 157 -3.66 -2.43 -12.41
CA TYR A 157 -4.69 -1.58 -13.00
C TYR A 157 -5.60 -2.33 -13.99
N MET A 158 -5.03 -3.15 -14.87
CA MET A 158 -5.81 -3.87 -15.88
C MET A 158 -6.72 -4.96 -15.29
N ALA A 159 -6.33 -5.55 -14.17
CA ALA A 159 -7.10 -6.59 -13.51
C ALA A 159 -8.27 -6.04 -12.67
N ILE A 160 -8.12 -4.87 -12.07
CA ILE A 160 -9.20 -4.21 -11.31
C ILE A 160 -10.34 -3.79 -12.23
N ASN A 161 -10.04 -3.29 -13.44
CA ASN A 161 -11.06 -2.89 -14.42
C ASN A 161 -11.77 -4.05 -15.14
N SER A 162 -11.28 -5.28 -15.03
CA SER A 162 -11.98 -6.45 -15.52
C SER A 162 -13.04 -7.01 -14.56
N LEU A 163 -13.24 -6.35 -13.41
CA LEU A 163 -14.21 -6.74 -12.38
C LEU A 163 -15.56 -6.00 -12.47
N ASN A 164 -15.72 -5.10 -13.47
CA ASN A 164 -16.98 -4.40 -13.76
C ASN A 164 -17.68 -5.00 -14.98
#